data_fae0821d75160fe2c09e377f2314cefa
#
_entry.id   fae0821d75160fe2c09e377f2314cefa
#
_cell.length_a   1.000
_cell.length_b   1.000
_cell.length_c   1.000
_cell.angle_alpha   90.00
_cell.angle_beta   90.00
_cell.angle_gamma   90.00
#
_symmetry.space_group_name_H-M   'P 1'
#
loop_
_entity.id
_entity.type
_entity.pdbx_description
1 polymer ?
#
loop_
_entity_poly.entity_id
_entity_poly.type
_entity_poly.pdbx_seq_one_letter_code
_entity_poly.pdbx_strand_id
1 'polypeptide(L)'
;MATFHFELTSPERLVFAGEVEHVVVPGSEGEFGVLAEHAPLIALLRPGILKVLGPEQRQFVVRGGFAEVNPKGLTVLTDFAAAVEDVDRDVLAGQIKDMEEDVADAEGEARDRAAQRLDQLKAVQAALGH
;
A
#
# COMPACT_ATOMS: atom_id res chain seq x y z
N MET A 1 -15.25 -21.09 5.06
CA MET A 1 -14.24 -20.46 5.91
C MET A 1 -14.76 -19.15 6.47
N ALA A 2 -14.29 -18.77 7.66
CA ALA A 2 -14.72 -17.51 8.26
C ALA A 2 -14.23 -16.32 7.44
N THR A 3 -15.10 -15.36 7.26
CA THR A 3 -14.78 -14.14 6.52
C THR A 3 -14.89 -12.93 7.44
N PHE A 4 -14.34 -11.83 6.98
CA PHE A 4 -14.46 -10.55 7.65
C PHE A 4 -14.58 -9.44 6.60
N HIS A 5 -15.11 -8.31 7.02
CA HIS A 5 -15.25 -7.16 6.13
C HIS A 5 -13.91 -6.45 5.97
N PHE A 6 -13.55 -6.13 4.72
CA PHE A 6 -12.33 -5.39 4.41
C PHE A 6 -12.66 -4.18 3.54
N GLU A 7 -12.12 -3.01 3.92
CA GLU A 7 -12.22 -1.80 3.12
C GLU A 7 -10.83 -1.20 2.90
N LEU A 8 -10.54 -0.85 1.67
CA LEU A 8 -9.33 -0.15 1.27
C LEU A 8 -9.72 1.18 0.66
N THR A 9 -9.30 2.27 1.30
CA THR A 9 -9.70 3.62 0.92
C THR A 9 -8.49 4.52 0.71
N SER A 10 -8.50 5.28 -0.37
CA SER A 10 -7.58 6.40 -0.60
C SER A 10 -8.35 7.71 -0.45
N PRO A 11 -7.67 8.88 -0.39
CA PRO A 11 -8.38 10.15 -0.26
C PRO A 11 -9.39 10.40 -1.36
N GLU A 12 -9.17 9.83 -2.54
CA GLU A 12 -10.00 10.09 -3.70
C GLU A 12 -11.20 9.17 -3.81
N ARG A 13 -11.10 7.94 -3.28
CA ARG A 13 -12.17 6.96 -3.48
C ARG A 13 -12.01 5.74 -2.58
N LEU A 14 -13.09 4.99 -2.47
CA LEU A 14 -13.08 3.63 -1.94
C LEU A 14 -12.56 2.71 -3.03
N VAL A 15 -11.42 2.08 -2.80
CA VAL A 15 -10.74 1.24 -3.80
C VAL A 15 -11.29 -0.18 -3.80
N PHE A 16 -11.57 -0.71 -2.61
CA PHE A 16 -12.11 -2.06 -2.45
C PHE A 16 -12.97 -2.14 -1.19
N ALA A 17 -14.06 -2.86 -1.25
CA ALA A 17 -14.87 -3.20 -0.10
C ALA A 17 -15.52 -4.56 -0.32
N GLY A 18 -15.47 -5.42 0.67
CA GLY A 18 -16.11 -6.73 0.57
C GLY A 18 -15.71 -7.67 1.68
N GLU A 19 -16.30 -8.87 1.64
CA GLU A 19 -15.97 -9.95 2.58
C GLU A 19 -14.79 -10.75 2.04
N VAL A 20 -13.80 -10.94 2.89
CA VAL A 20 -12.56 -11.61 2.51
C VAL A 20 -12.18 -12.63 3.58
N GLU A 21 -11.26 -13.54 3.23
CA GLU A 21 -10.80 -14.59 4.16
C GLU A 21 -9.47 -14.24 4.81
N HIS A 22 -8.60 -13.54 4.08
CA HIS A 22 -7.25 -13.27 4.55
C HIS A 22 -6.70 -12.05 3.81
N VAL A 23 -6.07 -11.13 4.53
CA VAL A 23 -5.38 -9.98 3.92
C VAL A 23 -3.94 -9.96 4.45
N VAL A 24 -2.97 -9.88 3.55
CA VAL A 24 -1.56 -9.68 3.92
C VAL A 24 -1.27 -8.19 3.76
N VAL A 25 -0.86 -7.55 4.85
CA VAL A 25 -0.70 -6.10 4.93
C VAL A 25 0.78 -5.75 5.01
N PRO A 26 1.27 -4.81 4.16
CA PRO A 26 2.68 -4.37 4.22
C PRO A 26 2.87 -3.37 5.36
N GLY A 27 3.02 -3.86 6.59
CA GLY A 27 3.25 -3.01 7.74
C GLY A 27 4.65 -2.41 7.75
N SER A 28 4.80 -1.27 8.41
CA SER A 28 6.09 -0.58 8.50
C SER A 28 7.16 -1.40 9.21
N GLU A 29 6.74 -2.30 10.11
CA GLU A 29 7.65 -3.19 10.83
C GLU A 29 7.68 -4.60 10.27
N GLY A 30 7.05 -4.83 9.14
CA GLY A 30 7.00 -6.13 8.47
C GLY A 30 5.59 -6.46 8.03
N GLU A 31 5.50 -7.39 7.10
CA GLU A 31 4.21 -7.89 6.66
C GLU A 31 3.51 -8.64 7.78
N PHE A 32 2.19 -8.50 7.84
CA PHE A 32 1.40 -9.30 8.76
C PHE A 32 0.10 -9.73 8.08
N GLY A 33 -0.42 -10.86 8.50
CA GLY A 33 -1.67 -11.40 7.97
C GLY A 33 -2.84 -11.13 8.89
N VAL A 34 -3.98 -10.77 8.32
CA VAL A 34 -5.23 -10.58 9.05
C VAL A 34 -6.21 -11.65 8.63
N LEU A 35 -6.71 -12.38 9.61
CA LEU A 35 -7.75 -13.39 9.44
C LEU A 35 -8.96 -12.98 10.26
N ALA A 36 -10.08 -13.68 10.07
CA ALA A 36 -11.26 -13.42 10.90
C ALA A 36 -10.90 -13.54 12.38
N GLU A 37 -11.50 -12.67 13.19
CA GLU A 37 -11.29 -12.65 14.65
C GLU A 37 -9.88 -12.24 15.08
N HIS A 38 -9.12 -11.60 14.19
CA HIS A 38 -7.81 -11.05 14.54
C HIS A 38 -7.96 -10.04 15.70
N ALA A 39 -7.01 -10.07 16.63
CA ALA A 39 -7.01 -9.11 17.73
C ALA A 39 -6.93 -7.67 17.22
N PRO A 40 -7.57 -6.72 17.89
CA PRO A 40 -7.52 -5.31 17.47
C PRO A 40 -6.08 -4.82 17.36
N LEU A 41 -5.83 -4.02 16.31
CA LEU A 41 -4.49 -3.54 16.00
C LEU A 41 -4.57 -2.29 15.14
N ILE A 42 -3.67 -1.35 15.37
CA ILE A 42 -3.44 -0.23 14.46
C ILE A 42 -1.98 -0.29 14.05
N ALA A 43 -1.71 -0.27 12.75
CA ALA A 43 -0.35 -0.37 12.23
C ALA A 43 -0.14 0.63 11.11
N LEU A 44 1.04 1.24 11.09
CA LEU A 44 1.46 2.07 9.95
C LEU A 44 1.87 1.19 8.78
N LEU A 45 1.67 1.69 7.59
CA LEU A 45 2.00 0.97 6.36
C LEU A 45 3.29 1.51 5.76
N ARG A 46 4.01 0.61 5.09
CA ARG A 46 5.10 1.00 4.18
C ARG A 46 4.61 0.85 2.75
N PRO A 47 5.26 1.49 1.78
CA PRO A 47 4.94 1.24 0.37
C PRO A 47 5.16 -0.23 0.04
N GLY A 48 4.18 -0.85 -0.59
CA GLY A 48 4.26 -2.27 -0.91
C GLY A 48 2.98 -2.81 -1.51
N ILE A 49 2.89 -4.13 -1.53
CA ILE A 49 1.72 -4.83 -2.07
C ILE A 49 0.87 -5.37 -0.93
N LEU A 50 -0.40 -4.99 -0.93
CA LEU A 50 -1.41 -5.57 -0.07
C LEU A 50 -2.11 -6.68 -0.84
N LYS A 51 -2.19 -7.86 -0.24
CA LYS A 51 -2.75 -9.04 -0.90
C LYS A 51 -4.03 -9.47 -0.22
N VAL A 52 -5.07 -9.65 -1.02
CA VAL A 52 -6.34 -10.23 -0.58
C VAL A 52 -6.38 -11.66 -1.06
N LEU A 53 -6.53 -12.59 -0.13
CA LEU A 53 -6.57 -14.02 -0.42
C LEU A 53 -7.94 -14.57 -0.08
N GLY A 54 -8.35 -15.60 -0.80
CA GLY A 54 -9.67 -16.22 -0.62
C GLY A 54 -10.24 -16.65 -1.96
N PRO A 55 -11.57 -16.68 -2.11
CA PRO A 55 -12.20 -17.07 -3.37
C PRO A 55 -11.74 -16.22 -4.55
N GLU A 56 -11.59 -14.92 -4.32
CA GLU A 56 -11.01 -14.02 -5.31
C GLU A 56 -9.71 -13.49 -4.76
N GLN A 57 -8.63 -13.62 -5.52
CA GLN A 57 -7.34 -13.07 -5.13
C GLN A 57 -7.15 -11.72 -5.81
N ARG A 58 -6.77 -10.73 -5.01
CA ARG A 58 -6.53 -9.39 -5.49
C ARG A 58 -5.22 -8.88 -4.90
N GLN A 59 -4.54 -8.05 -5.65
CA GLN A 59 -3.33 -7.38 -5.16
C GLN A 59 -3.43 -5.90 -5.46
N PHE A 60 -3.06 -5.09 -4.48
CA PHE A 60 -3.10 -3.64 -4.59
C PHE A 60 -1.75 -3.07 -4.19
N VAL A 61 -1.29 -2.08 -4.96
CA VAL A 61 -0.17 -1.25 -4.56
C VAL A 61 -0.68 -0.22 -3.57
N VAL A 62 -0.04 -0.12 -2.41
CA VAL A 62 -0.35 0.92 -1.42
C VAL A 62 0.92 1.68 -1.09
N ARG A 63 0.76 2.93 -0.64
CA ARG A 63 1.90 3.81 -0.46
C ARG A 63 1.71 4.64 0.80
N GLY A 64 1.96 4.02 1.95
CA GLY A 64 1.80 4.66 3.23
C GLY A 64 0.37 4.64 3.76
N GLY A 65 0.15 5.26 4.90
CA GLY A 65 -1.13 5.24 5.59
C GLY A 65 -1.13 4.28 6.76
N PHE A 66 -2.29 3.78 7.14
CA PHE A 66 -2.39 2.86 8.26
C PHE A 66 -3.52 1.84 8.07
N ALA A 67 -3.40 0.75 8.81
CA ALA A 67 -4.40 -0.31 8.87
C ALA A 67 -4.96 -0.39 10.27
N GLU A 68 -6.27 -0.57 10.37
CA GLU A 68 -6.95 -0.78 11.65
C GLU A 68 -7.74 -2.07 11.61
N VAL A 69 -7.44 -2.97 12.55
CA VAL A 69 -8.20 -4.19 12.77
C VAL A 69 -9.11 -3.95 13.97
N ASN A 70 -10.40 -4.19 13.80
CA ASN A 70 -11.38 -4.07 14.89
C ASN A 70 -12.41 -5.20 14.76
N PRO A 71 -13.37 -5.33 15.71
CA PRO A 71 -14.34 -6.43 15.64
C PRO A 71 -15.18 -6.48 14.37
N LYS A 72 -15.29 -5.37 13.65
CA LYS A 72 -16.05 -5.32 12.40
C LYS A 72 -15.24 -5.79 11.20
N GLY A 73 -13.91 -5.75 11.29
CA GLY A 73 -13.05 -6.17 10.22
C GLY A 73 -11.79 -5.34 10.10
N LEU A 74 -11.31 -5.17 8.88
CA LEU A 74 -10.08 -4.45 8.57
C LEU A 74 -10.39 -3.23 7.72
N THR A 75 -9.88 -2.08 8.13
CA THR A 75 -9.93 -0.86 7.34
C THR A 75 -8.50 -0.40 7.06
N VAL A 76 -8.22 -0.14 5.79
CA VAL A 76 -6.92 0.40 5.37
C VAL A 76 -7.15 1.76 4.74
N LEU A 77 -6.51 2.78 5.31
CA LEU A 77 -6.50 4.15 4.79
C LEU A 77 -5.10 4.44 4.30
N THR A 78 -4.96 4.71 3.02
CA THR A 78 -3.66 4.89 2.38
C THR A 78 -3.64 6.16 1.54
N ASP A 79 -2.45 6.72 1.36
CA ASP A 79 -2.27 7.91 0.52
C ASP A 79 -2.55 7.62 -0.95
N PHE A 80 -2.26 6.39 -1.37
CA PHE A 80 -2.44 5.96 -2.75
C PHE A 80 -2.71 4.45 -2.76
N ALA A 81 -3.68 4.04 -3.54
CA ALA A 81 -3.95 2.63 -3.77
C ALA A 81 -4.42 2.41 -5.20
N ALA A 82 -3.91 1.36 -5.81
CA ALA A 82 -4.31 0.95 -7.16
C ALA A 82 -4.15 -0.56 -7.30
N ALA A 83 -5.02 -1.19 -8.09
CA ALA A 83 -4.82 -2.59 -8.42
C ALA A 83 -3.48 -2.76 -9.14
N VAL A 84 -2.77 -3.83 -8.86
CA VAL A 84 -1.45 -4.08 -9.44
C VAL A 84 -1.50 -4.06 -10.97
N GLU A 85 -2.54 -4.65 -11.55
CA GLU A 85 -2.72 -4.69 -12.99
C GLU A 85 -2.95 -3.32 -13.63
N ASP A 86 -3.35 -2.33 -12.84
CA ASP A 86 -3.59 -0.97 -13.33
C ASP A 86 -2.36 -0.07 -13.25
N VAL A 87 -1.27 -0.54 -12.65
CA VAL A 87 -0.04 0.25 -12.53
C VAL A 87 0.74 0.16 -13.83
N ASP A 88 0.97 1.32 -14.44
CA ASP A 88 1.79 1.42 -15.64
C ASP A 88 3.27 1.51 -15.20
N ARG A 89 4.03 0.46 -15.50
CA ARG A 89 5.44 0.37 -15.07
C ARG A 89 6.33 1.38 -15.77
N ASP A 90 6.00 1.74 -17.01
CA ASP A 90 6.77 2.76 -17.75
C ASP A 90 6.54 4.14 -17.15
N VAL A 91 5.30 4.46 -16.77
CA VAL A 91 4.99 5.70 -16.08
C VAL A 91 5.72 5.75 -14.75
N LEU A 92 5.71 4.65 -13.99
CA LEU A 92 6.41 4.58 -12.72
C LEU A 92 7.92 4.79 -12.89
N ALA A 93 8.52 4.14 -13.89
CA ALA A 93 9.94 4.31 -14.19
C ALA A 93 10.27 5.77 -14.52
N GLY A 94 9.39 6.43 -15.28
CA GLY A 94 9.54 7.85 -15.59
C GLY A 94 9.45 8.74 -14.35
N GLN A 95 8.53 8.44 -13.46
CA GLN A 95 8.40 9.18 -12.20
C GLN A 95 9.64 9.02 -11.33
N ILE A 96 10.22 7.83 -11.30
CA ILE A 96 11.47 7.58 -10.55
C ILE A 96 12.59 8.41 -11.14
N LYS A 97 12.73 8.42 -12.45
CA LYS A 97 13.78 9.19 -13.12
C LYS A 97 13.62 10.69 -12.84
N ASP A 98 12.41 11.22 -12.95
CA ASP A 98 12.14 12.62 -12.67
C ASP A 98 12.48 12.97 -11.22
N MET A 99 12.17 12.08 -10.29
CA MET A 99 12.45 12.31 -8.88
C MET A 99 13.94 12.22 -8.58
N GLU A 100 14.68 11.37 -9.28
CA GLU A 100 16.13 11.33 -9.16
C GLU A 100 16.76 12.66 -9.59
N GLU A 101 16.24 13.26 -10.65
CA GLU A 101 16.69 14.57 -11.11
C GLU A 101 16.34 15.65 -10.08
N ASP A 102 15.15 15.60 -9.50
CA ASP A 102 14.73 16.55 -8.45
C ASP A 102 15.63 16.46 -7.23
N VAL A 103 16.00 15.26 -6.80
CA VAL A 103 16.93 15.07 -5.67
C VAL A 103 18.30 15.69 -5.99
N ALA A 104 18.79 15.50 -7.23
CA ALA A 104 20.08 16.02 -7.64
C ALA A 104 20.10 17.55 -7.67
N ASP A 105 18.95 18.18 -8.00
CA ASP A 105 18.86 19.64 -8.18
C ASP A 105 18.43 20.38 -6.91
N ALA A 106 17.91 19.68 -5.91
CA ALA A 106 17.38 20.30 -4.69
C ALA A 106 18.41 20.34 -3.57
N GLU A 107 18.18 21.20 -2.58
CA GLU A 107 19.03 21.32 -1.39
C GLU A 107 18.14 21.40 -0.14
N GLY A 108 18.73 21.05 1.02
CA GLY A 108 18.08 21.18 2.31
C GLY A 108 16.83 20.31 2.44
N GLU A 109 15.78 20.88 3.02
CA GLU A 109 14.53 20.15 3.26
C GLU A 109 13.85 19.71 1.97
N ALA A 110 13.96 20.50 0.91
CA ALA A 110 13.40 20.16 -0.39
C ALA A 110 14.04 18.87 -0.93
N ARG A 111 15.35 18.72 -0.73
CA ARG A 111 16.06 17.51 -1.12
C ARG A 111 15.60 16.31 -0.29
N ASP A 112 15.44 16.51 1.02
CA ASP A 112 15.01 15.44 1.91
C ASP A 112 13.61 14.92 1.52
N ARG A 113 12.69 15.83 1.20
CA ARG A 113 11.34 15.45 0.75
C ARG A 113 11.39 14.71 -0.58
N ALA A 114 12.19 15.18 -1.51
CA ALA A 114 12.34 14.54 -2.82
C ALA A 114 12.95 13.14 -2.67
N ALA A 115 13.97 13.01 -1.82
CA ALA A 115 14.62 11.73 -1.56
C ALA A 115 13.63 10.73 -0.94
N GLN A 116 12.81 11.19 0.01
CA GLN A 116 11.80 10.32 0.63
C GLN A 116 10.78 9.85 -0.39
N ARG A 117 10.31 10.74 -1.26
CA ARG A 117 9.37 10.38 -2.31
C ARG A 117 9.99 9.41 -3.30
N LEU A 118 11.26 9.60 -3.64
CA LEU A 118 11.99 8.69 -4.51
C LEU A 118 12.06 7.28 -3.89
N ASP A 119 12.37 7.20 -2.59
CA ASP A 119 12.42 5.92 -1.90
C ASP A 119 11.07 5.20 -1.95
N GLN A 120 9.97 5.94 -1.79
CA GLN A 120 8.63 5.37 -1.87
C GLN A 120 8.34 4.80 -3.27
N LEU A 121 8.70 5.53 -4.31
CA LEU A 121 8.50 5.08 -5.69
C LEU A 121 9.33 3.84 -6.00
N LYS A 122 10.57 3.81 -5.54
CA LYS A 122 11.45 2.65 -5.72
C LYS A 122 10.92 1.44 -4.94
N ALA A 123 10.36 1.65 -3.75
CA ALA A 123 9.78 0.56 -2.97
C ALA A 123 8.59 -0.06 -3.71
N VAL A 124 7.75 0.76 -4.32
CA VAL A 124 6.64 0.28 -5.14
C VAL A 124 7.16 -0.53 -6.33
N GLN A 125 8.18 -0.02 -7.02
CA GLN A 125 8.78 -0.72 -8.16
C GLN A 125 9.34 -2.09 -7.75
N ALA A 126 10.05 -2.13 -6.62
CA ALA A 126 10.60 -3.38 -6.10
C ALA A 126 9.48 -4.37 -5.73
N ALA A 127 8.40 -3.88 -5.12
CA ALA A 127 7.27 -4.72 -4.73
C ALA A 127 6.54 -5.31 -5.93
N LEU A 128 6.51 -4.59 -7.05
CA LEU A 128 5.91 -5.08 -8.29
C LEU A 128 6.73 -6.20 -8.94
N GLY A 129 7.98 -6.37 -8.54
CA GLY A 129 8.81 -7.47 -9.00
C GLY A 129 9.23 -7.37 -10.46
N HIS A 130 9.37 -6.19 -10.96
CA HIS A 130 9.73 -5.98 -12.38
C HIS A 130 9.75 -7.22 -13.24
#